data_83ff17db2465e0d939f718877a0524d8
#
_entry.id   83ff17db2465e0d939f718877a0524d8
#
_cell.length_a   1.000
_cell.length_b   1.000
_cell.length_c   1.000
_cell.angle_alpha   90.00
_cell.angle_beta   90.00
_cell.angle_gamma   90.00
#
_symmetry.space_group_name_H-M   'P 1'
#
loop_
_entity.id
_entity.type
_entity.pdbx_description
1 polymer ?
#
loop_
_entity_poly.entity_id
_entity_poly.type
_entity_poly.pdbx_seq_one_letter_code
_entity_poly.pdbx_strand_id
1 'polypeptide(L)'
;MEYRIEHDSMGEVKVPADKYWAAQTQRSSQNFPIGVGLETMPREITHAFGILKKAAAMANHSLKPEKMTDEKLAAISQACDEVMSGSLNAHFPLVVWQTGSGTQSNMNANEVIANRGNEIAGKKLLHPNDDVNMSQSSNDTFPTAMHISAVIAIEDKVLPAIDKLVATFKRLETENEGIVKSGRTHLQDATPIAFSQEISGWRSTLERDKEMLQAALPFLKTLALGGTAVGTGLNTPKGFDVAVAKAVSEITGKEFRTAENKFHALTSKDELVFAHGALKALAADMMKIANDVRWLASGPRDGLGEIFIPENEPGSSIMPGKVNPTQCEAVTMVAVQVMGNDVAVGMAASQGNFELNVFMPVCMYNFLQSARLLAEAIVSFNDHCACGIRANKEKMHHNLHNSLMLVTALNPYIGYENAAKTAKKAYKENISLKEACVSLGFLTAERFDEVFHPEQMV
;
A
#
# COMPACT_ATOMS: atom_id res chain seq x y z
N MET A 1 9.38 -23.72 32.19
CA MET A 1 10.12 -23.17 31.04
C MET A 1 11.58 -23.22 31.42
N GLU A 2 12.41 -23.88 30.63
CA GLU A 2 13.85 -23.94 30.87
C GLU A 2 14.50 -22.65 30.40
N TYR A 3 15.58 -22.22 31.07
CA TYR A 3 16.33 -21.00 30.77
C TYR A 3 17.81 -21.33 30.62
N ARG A 4 18.48 -20.61 29.71
CA ARG A 4 19.93 -20.54 29.65
C ARG A 4 20.41 -19.15 30.08
N ILE A 5 21.67 -19.08 30.52
CA ILE A 5 22.31 -17.82 30.89
C ILE A 5 23.06 -17.28 29.66
N GLU A 6 22.75 -16.06 29.25
CA GLU A 6 23.45 -15.31 28.23
C GLU A 6 24.14 -14.09 28.86
N HIS A 7 25.15 -13.55 28.16
CA HIS A 7 25.95 -12.43 28.66
C HIS A 7 26.03 -11.32 27.61
N ASP A 8 26.00 -10.09 28.08
CA ASP A 8 26.37 -8.91 27.31
C ASP A 8 27.25 -7.98 28.17
N SER A 9 27.56 -6.76 27.69
CA SER A 9 28.37 -5.80 28.42
C SER A 9 27.79 -5.34 29.76
N MET A 10 26.49 -5.61 30.02
CA MET A 10 25.79 -5.25 31.25
C MET A 10 25.70 -6.43 32.24
N GLY A 11 26.21 -7.63 31.86
CA GLY A 11 26.21 -8.82 32.70
C GLY A 11 25.27 -9.93 32.26
N GLU A 12 24.91 -10.81 33.18
CA GLU A 12 24.10 -12.00 32.92
C GLU A 12 22.62 -11.67 32.72
N VAL A 13 21.97 -12.43 31.84
CA VAL A 13 20.51 -12.41 31.65
C VAL A 13 19.99 -13.80 31.37
N LYS A 14 18.82 -14.14 31.91
CA LYS A 14 18.12 -15.41 31.65
C LYS A 14 17.30 -15.30 30.36
N VAL A 15 17.57 -16.21 29.41
CA VAL A 15 16.87 -16.30 28.12
C VAL A 15 16.18 -17.66 28.04
N PRO A 16 14.95 -17.77 27.52
CA PRO A 16 14.29 -19.06 27.30
C PRO A 16 15.17 -19.99 26.47
N ALA A 17 15.37 -21.23 26.92
CA ALA A 17 16.31 -22.16 26.32
C ALA A 17 15.96 -22.56 24.88
N ASP A 18 14.68 -22.52 24.53
CA ASP A 18 14.11 -22.87 23.22
C ASP A 18 14.21 -21.74 22.18
N LYS A 19 14.75 -20.56 22.55
CA LYS A 19 14.83 -19.39 21.68
C LYS A 19 16.23 -19.14 21.14
N TYR A 20 16.32 -18.70 19.88
CA TYR A 20 17.62 -18.36 19.29
C TYR A 20 18.08 -16.93 19.64
N TRP A 21 17.20 -16.04 20.09
CA TRP A 21 17.66 -14.73 20.57
C TRP A 21 18.54 -14.85 21.83
N ALA A 22 19.33 -13.81 22.12
CA ALA A 22 20.25 -13.79 23.24
C ALA A 22 20.00 -12.59 24.17
N ALA A 23 21.06 -12.10 24.84
CA ALA A 23 20.96 -11.13 25.92
C ALA A 23 20.32 -9.80 25.53
N GLN A 24 20.71 -9.20 24.40
CA GLN A 24 20.23 -7.86 24.01
C GLN A 24 18.74 -7.88 23.64
N THR A 25 18.28 -8.89 22.92
CA THR A 25 16.84 -9.07 22.63
C THR A 25 16.04 -9.31 23.90
N GLN A 26 16.55 -10.14 24.82
CA GLN A 26 15.88 -10.39 26.10
C GLN A 26 15.72 -9.12 26.92
N ARG A 27 16.79 -8.29 27.02
CA ARG A 27 16.70 -7.00 27.71
C ARG A 27 15.71 -6.05 27.05
N SER A 28 15.67 -5.99 25.72
CA SER A 28 14.71 -5.17 24.99
C SER A 28 13.28 -5.56 25.31
N SER A 29 12.96 -6.86 25.32
CA SER A 29 11.65 -7.36 25.70
C SER A 29 11.24 -7.01 27.14
N GLN A 30 12.21 -6.90 28.04
CA GLN A 30 11.97 -6.51 29.43
C GLN A 30 11.84 -5.00 29.61
N ASN A 31 12.61 -4.22 28.83
CA ASN A 31 12.63 -2.74 28.93
C ASN A 31 11.42 -2.09 28.26
N PHE A 32 10.87 -2.71 27.22
CA PHE A 32 9.81 -2.13 26.38
C PHE A 32 8.55 -3.00 26.36
N PRO A 33 7.86 -3.23 27.46
CA PRO A 33 6.61 -3.99 27.50
C PRO A 33 5.43 -3.11 27.04
N ILE A 34 5.53 -2.54 25.83
CA ILE A 34 4.58 -1.59 25.24
C ILE A 34 3.96 -2.21 24.00
N GLY A 35 2.65 -2.42 24.01
CA GLY A 35 1.91 -3.00 22.87
C GLY A 35 2.29 -4.45 22.56
N VAL A 36 2.76 -5.19 23.55
CA VAL A 36 3.20 -6.60 23.39
C VAL A 36 2.05 -7.46 22.83
N GLY A 37 2.36 -8.20 21.75
CA GLY A 37 1.39 -9.05 21.06
C GLY A 37 0.48 -8.32 20.07
N LEU A 38 0.51 -6.99 20.03
CA LEU A 38 -0.23 -6.15 19.09
C LEU A 38 0.70 -5.42 18.13
N GLU A 39 1.51 -4.49 18.64
CA GLU A 39 2.42 -3.68 17.84
C GLU A 39 3.83 -4.32 17.79
N THR A 40 3.92 -5.54 17.27
CA THR A 40 5.19 -6.21 17.03
C THR A 40 5.89 -5.64 15.78
N MET A 41 7.22 -5.76 15.73
CA MET A 41 7.98 -5.39 14.53
C MET A 41 7.44 -6.15 13.31
N PRO A 42 7.12 -5.45 12.19
CA PRO A 42 6.57 -6.08 10.99
C PRO A 42 7.45 -7.22 10.46
N ARG A 43 6.81 -8.29 10.00
CA ARG A 43 7.53 -9.45 9.44
C ARG A 43 8.33 -9.10 8.19
N GLU A 44 7.89 -8.11 7.45
CA GLU A 44 8.58 -7.56 6.29
C GLU A 44 9.97 -7.01 6.66
N ILE A 45 10.11 -6.39 7.84
CA ILE A 45 11.41 -5.94 8.38
C ILE A 45 12.28 -7.14 8.75
N THR A 46 11.72 -8.16 9.41
CA THR A 46 12.45 -9.39 9.73
C THR A 46 12.96 -10.07 8.47
N HIS A 47 12.13 -10.19 7.45
CA HIS A 47 12.49 -10.72 6.14
C HIS A 47 13.62 -9.90 5.48
N ALA A 48 13.50 -8.58 5.50
CA ALA A 48 14.52 -7.68 4.97
C ALA A 48 15.88 -7.80 5.71
N PHE A 49 15.86 -8.03 7.03
CA PHE A 49 17.08 -8.35 7.77
C PHE A 49 17.71 -9.67 7.30
N GLY A 50 16.92 -10.69 7.00
CA GLY A 50 17.44 -11.93 6.40
C GLY A 50 18.18 -11.66 5.09
N ILE A 51 17.59 -10.87 4.18
CA ILE A 51 18.21 -10.46 2.93
C ILE A 51 19.51 -9.67 3.18
N LEU A 52 19.44 -8.64 4.02
CA LEU A 52 20.55 -7.74 4.32
C LEU A 52 21.74 -8.49 4.95
N LYS A 53 21.48 -9.35 5.94
CA LYS A 53 22.55 -10.08 6.64
C LYS A 53 23.21 -11.11 5.73
N LYS A 54 22.46 -11.80 4.88
CA LYS A 54 23.01 -12.66 3.83
C LYS A 54 23.87 -11.88 2.85
N ALA A 55 23.38 -10.77 2.34
CA ALA A 55 24.10 -9.91 1.41
C ALA A 55 25.39 -9.34 2.03
N ALA A 56 25.34 -8.92 3.31
CA ALA A 56 26.52 -8.44 4.02
C ALA A 56 27.57 -9.54 4.23
N ALA A 57 27.16 -10.76 4.54
CA ALA A 57 28.08 -11.90 4.64
C ALA A 57 28.74 -12.23 3.30
N MET A 58 27.98 -12.21 2.18
CA MET A 58 28.51 -12.38 0.82
C MET A 58 29.54 -11.31 0.47
N ALA A 59 29.23 -10.04 0.75
CA ALA A 59 30.14 -8.92 0.51
C ALA A 59 31.41 -9.02 1.36
N ASN A 60 31.29 -9.34 2.65
CA ASN A 60 32.44 -9.53 3.54
C ASN A 60 33.30 -10.73 3.13
N HIS A 61 32.68 -11.82 2.67
CA HIS A 61 33.41 -12.98 2.14
C HIS A 61 34.26 -12.60 0.90
N SER A 62 33.67 -11.84 -0.02
CA SER A 62 34.37 -11.37 -1.22
C SER A 62 35.55 -10.43 -0.91
N LEU A 63 35.41 -9.59 0.14
CA LEU A 63 36.38 -8.53 0.45
C LEU A 63 37.36 -8.89 1.58
N LYS A 64 36.98 -9.80 2.47
CA LYS A 64 37.75 -10.24 3.64
C LYS A 64 37.56 -11.75 3.88
N PRO A 65 37.94 -12.62 2.93
CA PRO A 65 37.71 -14.08 3.05
C PRO A 65 38.43 -14.72 4.24
N GLU A 66 39.51 -14.11 4.72
CA GLU A 66 40.23 -14.54 5.90
C GLU A 66 39.43 -14.39 7.22
N LYS A 67 38.44 -13.47 7.25
CA LYS A 67 37.55 -13.26 8.39
C LYS A 67 36.19 -13.92 8.19
N MET A 68 35.60 -13.71 7.02
CA MET A 68 34.34 -14.34 6.61
C MET A 68 34.65 -15.54 5.73
N THR A 69 34.92 -16.68 6.37
CA THR A 69 35.29 -17.93 5.68
C THR A 69 34.08 -18.57 4.98
N ASP A 70 34.35 -19.54 4.06
CA ASP A 70 33.29 -20.30 3.37
C ASP A 70 32.30 -20.94 4.37
N GLU A 71 32.82 -21.49 5.48
CA GLU A 71 32.00 -22.13 6.51
C GLU A 71 31.08 -21.12 7.23
N LYS A 72 31.60 -19.94 7.57
CA LYS A 72 30.81 -18.87 8.18
C LYS A 72 29.75 -18.35 7.21
N LEU A 73 30.10 -18.09 5.96
CA LEU A 73 29.18 -17.68 4.92
C LEU A 73 28.05 -18.69 4.71
N ALA A 74 28.37 -19.98 4.66
CA ALA A 74 27.38 -21.04 4.50
C ALA A 74 26.39 -21.07 5.67
N ALA A 75 26.90 -21.04 6.90
CA ALA A 75 26.06 -21.07 8.11
C ALA A 75 25.15 -19.82 8.23
N ILE A 76 25.70 -18.62 7.97
CA ILE A 76 24.91 -17.36 7.97
C ILE A 76 23.86 -17.41 6.85
N SER A 77 24.23 -17.81 5.64
CA SER A 77 23.33 -17.85 4.49
C SER A 77 22.13 -18.77 4.74
N GLN A 78 22.38 -19.98 5.27
CA GLN A 78 21.30 -20.92 5.58
C GLN A 78 20.38 -20.39 6.69
N ALA A 79 20.92 -19.82 7.76
CA ALA A 79 20.11 -19.21 8.82
C ALA A 79 19.28 -18.02 8.29
N CYS A 80 19.86 -17.20 7.40
CA CYS A 80 19.14 -16.10 6.74
C CYS A 80 18.01 -16.61 5.84
N ASP A 81 18.21 -17.70 5.10
CA ASP A 81 17.15 -18.32 4.28
C ASP A 81 15.98 -18.80 5.15
N GLU A 82 16.25 -19.34 6.33
CA GLU A 82 15.22 -19.69 7.31
C GLU A 82 14.50 -18.44 7.89
N VAL A 83 15.21 -17.34 8.11
CA VAL A 83 14.58 -16.04 8.48
C VAL A 83 13.69 -15.54 7.37
N MET A 84 14.16 -15.55 6.12
CA MET A 84 13.39 -15.09 4.96
C MET A 84 12.16 -15.96 4.70
N SER A 85 12.23 -17.26 4.91
CA SER A 85 11.08 -18.17 4.77
C SER A 85 10.01 -17.97 5.86
N GLY A 86 10.34 -17.27 6.95
CA GLY A 86 9.47 -17.07 8.09
C GLY A 86 9.46 -18.23 9.11
N SER A 87 10.24 -19.29 8.89
CA SER A 87 10.31 -20.45 9.81
C SER A 87 10.84 -20.06 11.19
N LEU A 88 11.64 -18.98 11.28
CA LEU A 88 12.17 -18.45 12.53
C LEU A 88 11.35 -17.27 13.13
N ASN A 89 10.15 -16.99 12.64
CA ASN A 89 9.33 -15.85 13.09
C ASN A 89 9.07 -15.83 14.61
N ALA A 90 8.99 -17.00 15.26
CA ALA A 90 8.80 -17.11 16.71
C ALA A 90 10.01 -16.63 17.55
N HIS A 91 11.14 -16.31 16.89
CA HIS A 91 12.37 -15.83 17.50
C HIS A 91 12.56 -14.31 17.37
N PHE A 92 11.54 -13.58 16.87
CA PHE A 92 11.53 -12.12 16.71
C PHE A 92 10.37 -11.50 17.50
N PRO A 93 10.53 -11.40 18.84
CA PRO A 93 9.43 -10.99 19.73
C PRO A 93 9.30 -9.48 19.90
N LEU A 94 10.21 -8.68 19.34
CA LEU A 94 10.33 -7.26 19.69
C LEU A 94 9.17 -6.42 19.17
N VAL A 95 8.82 -5.41 19.96
CA VAL A 95 7.77 -4.44 19.63
C VAL A 95 8.33 -3.26 18.82
N VAL A 96 7.44 -2.52 18.20
CA VAL A 96 7.77 -1.25 17.49
C VAL A 96 8.30 -0.19 18.46
N TRP A 97 7.77 -0.16 19.68
CA TRP A 97 8.10 0.80 20.75
C TRP A 97 9.39 0.41 21.46
N GLN A 98 10.50 0.48 20.74
CA GLN A 98 11.87 0.18 21.18
C GLN A 98 12.77 1.39 20.94
N THR A 99 14.10 1.23 21.00
CA THR A 99 15.02 2.31 20.60
C THR A 99 14.73 2.75 19.17
N GLY A 100 14.64 4.06 18.97
CA GLY A 100 14.23 4.66 17.69
C GLY A 100 15.19 4.45 16.52
N SER A 101 16.42 4.01 16.79
CA SER A 101 17.41 3.61 15.78
C SER A 101 17.21 2.18 15.24
N GLY A 102 16.34 1.37 15.88
CA GLY A 102 16.15 -0.02 15.56
C GLY A 102 17.28 -0.95 15.97
N THR A 103 18.17 -0.51 16.90
CA THR A 103 19.32 -1.29 17.35
C THR A 103 18.93 -2.65 17.91
N GLN A 104 17.85 -2.74 18.69
CA GLN A 104 17.41 -4.01 19.25
C GLN A 104 16.92 -4.96 18.16
N SER A 105 16.24 -4.48 17.13
CA SER A 105 15.84 -5.33 15.98
C SER A 105 17.05 -5.82 15.19
N ASN A 106 18.06 -4.98 14.97
CA ASN A 106 19.31 -5.40 14.37
C ASN A 106 20.00 -6.48 15.21
N MET A 107 20.08 -6.28 16.53
CA MET A 107 20.68 -7.26 17.42
C MET A 107 19.87 -8.55 17.52
N ASN A 108 18.53 -8.47 17.49
CA ASN A 108 17.68 -9.65 17.43
C ASN A 108 17.99 -10.50 16.17
N ALA A 109 18.12 -9.87 15.01
CA ALA A 109 18.54 -10.58 13.80
C ALA A 109 19.94 -11.19 13.93
N ASN A 110 20.91 -10.43 14.47
CA ASN A 110 22.27 -10.91 14.68
C ASN A 110 22.32 -12.13 15.62
N GLU A 111 21.61 -12.06 16.74
CA GLU A 111 21.57 -13.12 17.76
C GLU A 111 20.90 -14.38 17.20
N VAL A 112 19.75 -14.24 16.54
CA VAL A 112 19.01 -15.38 15.94
C VAL A 112 19.85 -16.06 14.86
N ILE A 113 20.43 -15.28 13.94
CA ILE A 113 21.24 -15.83 12.84
C ILE A 113 22.50 -16.49 13.37
N ALA A 114 23.20 -15.89 14.35
CA ALA A 114 24.42 -16.49 14.93
C ALA A 114 24.11 -17.79 15.66
N ASN A 115 23.08 -17.82 16.51
CA ASN A 115 22.74 -19.03 17.28
C ASN A 115 22.21 -20.16 16.38
N ARG A 116 21.35 -19.82 15.40
CA ARG A 116 20.89 -20.83 14.44
C ARG A 116 22.04 -21.32 13.54
N GLY A 117 22.90 -20.41 13.07
CA GLY A 117 24.08 -20.79 12.28
C GLY A 117 25.07 -21.68 13.07
N ASN A 118 25.24 -21.45 14.37
CA ASN A 118 26.04 -22.32 15.24
C ASN A 118 25.43 -23.71 15.38
N GLU A 119 24.11 -23.79 15.50
CA GLU A 119 23.42 -25.08 15.53
C GLU A 119 23.57 -25.83 14.20
N ILE A 120 23.42 -25.14 13.07
CA ILE A 120 23.64 -25.70 11.71
C ILE A 120 25.06 -26.21 11.57
N ALA A 121 26.06 -25.47 12.04
CA ALA A 121 27.46 -25.84 11.98
C ALA A 121 27.84 -26.95 13.00
N GLY A 122 27.00 -27.26 13.98
CA GLY A 122 27.25 -28.21 15.06
C GLY A 122 28.38 -27.78 16.02
N LYS A 123 28.75 -26.49 15.99
CA LYS A 123 29.82 -25.92 16.85
C LYS A 123 29.62 -24.39 17.02
N LYS A 124 30.30 -23.81 18.01
CA LYS A 124 30.35 -22.36 18.18
C LYS A 124 31.27 -21.72 17.11
N LEU A 125 30.72 -21.39 15.97
CA LEU A 125 31.39 -20.82 14.80
C LEU A 125 31.21 -19.32 14.67
N LEU A 126 30.01 -18.81 15.00
CA LEU A 126 29.56 -17.44 14.75
C LEU A 126 29.37 -16.65 16.05
N HIS A 127 29.77 -15.38 16.02
CA HIS A 127 29.45 -14.39 17.03
C HIS A 127 28.51 -13.32 16.46
N PRO A 128 27.44 -12.89 17.17
CA PRO A 128 26.47 -11.93 16.65
C PRO A 128 27.09 -10.61 16.16
N ASN A 129 28.03 -10.03 16.94
CA ASN A 129 28.66 -8.75 16.59
C ASN A 129 29.82 -8.89 15.61
N ASP A 130 30.71 -9.88 15.83
CA ASP A 130 31.96 -9.97 15.09
C ASP A 130 31.77 -10.57 13.69
N ASP A 131 30.81 -11.49 13.54
CA ASP A 131 30.56 -12.20 12.29
C ASP A 131 29.28 -11.73 11.59
N VAL A 132 28.11 -11.80 12.22
CA VAL A 132 26.82 -11.47 11.58
C VAL A 132 26.70 -9.96 11.36
N ASN A 133 27.21 -9.15 12.27
CA ASN A 133 27.21 -7.67 12.15
C ASN A 133 28.53 -7.12 11.58
N MET A 134 29.41 -7.93 11.03
CA MET A 134 30.68 -7.51 10.47
C MET A 134 30.52 -6.40 9.44
N SER A 135 31.29 -5.32 9.54
CA SER A 135 31.27 -4.13 8.67
C SER A 135 29.97 -3.33 8.73
N GLN A 136 29.16 -3.46 9.77
CA GLN A 136 27.84 -2.85 9.89
C GLN A 136 27.67 -2.11 11.22
N SER A 137 26.68 -1.21 11.26
CA SER A 137 26.09 -0.61 12.46
C SER A 137 24.58 -0.77 12.40
N SER A 138 23.89 -0.73 13.54
CA SER A 138 22.42 -0.62 13.56
C SER A 138 21.94 0.59 12.78
N ASN A 139 22.74 1.66 12.78
CA ASN A 139 22.38 2.95 12.18
C ASN A 139 22.28 2.88 10.65
N ASP A 140 23.04 2.01 10.00
CA ASP A 140 22.97 1.81 8.55
C ASP A 140 22.18 0.55 8.15
N THR A 141 22.07 -0.46 9.04
CA THR A 141 21.31 -1.69 8.74
C THR A 141 19.80 -1.48 8.80
N PHE A 142 19.29 -0.80 9.84
CA PHE A 142 17.84 -0.63 9.98
C PHE A 142 17.23 0.20 8.82
N PRO A 143 17.77 1.38 8.42
CA PRO A 143 17.26 2.09 7.26
C PRO A 143 17.42 1.30 5.95
N THR A 144 18.44 0.46 5.81
CA THR A 144 18.57 -0.45 4.66
C THR A 144 17.43 -1.49 4.65
N ALA A 145 17.12 -2.11 5.79
CA ALA A 145 16.00 -3.02 5.92
C ALA A 145 14.65 -2.33 5.64
N MET A 146 14.48 -1.08 6.05
CA MET A 146 13.30 -0.26 5.72
C MET A 146 13.14 -0.11 4.20
N HIS A 147 14.19 0.25 3.48
CA HIS A 147 14.14 0.42 2.04
C HIS A 147 13.88 -0.90 1.30
N ILE A 148 14.56 -1.98 1.67
CA ILE A 148 14.33 -3.31 1.08
C ILE A 148 12.87 -3.73 1.26
N SER A 149 12.33 -3.63 2.48
CA SER A 149 10.95 -4.03 2.78
C SER A 149 9.92 -3.15 2.07
N ALA A 150 10.17 -1.83 1.95
CA ALA A 150 9.30 -0.90 1.23
C ALA A 150 9.23 -1.23 -0.27
N VAL A 151 10.38 -1.48 -0.91
CA VAL A 151 10.44 -1.86 -2.33
C VAL A 151 9.68 -3.16 -2.58
N ILE A 152 9.92 -4.18 -1.75
CA ILE A 152 9.22 -5.47 -1.85
C ILE A 152 7.71 -5.30 -1.66
N ALA A 153 7.28 -4.52 -0.65
CA ALA A 153 5.86 -4.28 -0.40
C ALA A 153 5.17 -3.60 -1.59
N ILE A 154 5.81 -2.60 -2.20
CA ILE A 154 5.26 -1.89 -3.36
C ILE A 154 5.27 -2.80 -4.59
N GLU A 155 6.42 -3.34 -4.99
CA GLU A 155 6.55 -4.07 -6.25
C GLU A 155 5.84 -5.42 -6.26
N ASP A 156 5.85 -6.15 -5.14
CA ASP A 156 5.34 -7.53 -5.09
C ASP A 156 3.91 -7.62 -4.55
N LYS A 157 3.36 -6.53 -3.96
CA LYS A 157 2.01 -6.54 -3.38
C LYS A 157 1.12 -5.42 -3.94
N VAL A 158 1.54 -4.15 -3.81
CA VAL A 158 0.68 -3.02 -4.18
C VAL A 158 0.49 -2.92 -5.69
N LEU A 159 1.57 -2.94 -6.47
CA LEU A 159 1.48 -2.83 -7.93
C LEU A 159 0.69 -3.98 -8.56
N PRO A 160 0.89 -5.27 -8.20
CA PRO A 160 0.06 -6.35 -8.71
C PRO A 160 -1.42 -6.25 -8.33
N ALA A 161 -1.74 -5.72 -7.13
CA ALA A 161 -3.12 -5.49 -6.72
C ALA A 161 -3.79 -4.43 -7.61
N ILE A 162 -3.09 -3.32 -7.89
CA ILE A 162 -3.55 -2.29 -8.83
C ILE A 162 -3.77 -2.89 -10.21
N ASP A 163 -2.81 -3.64 -10.74
CA ASP A 163 -2.90 -4.25 -12.08
C ASP A 163 -4.12 -5.17 -12.20
N LYS A 164 -4.42 -5.93 -11.15
CA LYS A 164 -5.59 -6.81 -11.09
C LYS A 164 -6.89 -6.01 -11.21
N LEU A 165 -7.05 -4.92 -10.46
CA LEU A 165 -8.26 -4.10 -10.50
C LEU A 165 -8.38 -3.31 -11.82
N VAL A 166 -7.26 -2.81 -12.35
CA VAL A 166 -7.21 -2.17 -13.68
C VAL A 166 -7.68 -3.13 -14.77
N ALA A 167 -7.24 -4.39 -14.74
CA ALA A 167 -7.69 -5.40 -15.70
C ALA A 167 -9.20 -5.65 -15.62
N THR A 168 -9.76 -5.67 -14.39
CA THR A 168 -11.20 -5.79 -14.17
C THR A 168 -11.96 -4.58 -14.75
N PHE A 169 -11.50 -3.37 -14.50
CA PHE A 169 -12.15 -2.18 -15.06
C PHE A 169 -12.06 -2.12 -16.59
N LYS A 170 -10.94 -2.52 -17.20
CA LYS A 170 -10.84 -2.65 -18.68
C LYS A 170 -11.90 -3.60 -19.26
N ARG A 171 -12.10 -4.74 -18.62
CA ARG A 171 -13.16 -5.68 -19.01
C ARG A 171 -14.55 -5.05 -18.87
N LEU A 172 -14.81 -4.39 -17.73
CA LEU A 172 -16.10 -3.73 -17.48
C LEU A 172 -16.36 -2.57 -18.45
N GLU A 173 -15.35 -1.80 -18.86
CA GLU A 173 -15.49 -0.79 -19.91
C GLU A 173 -16.04 -1.41 -21.19
N THR A 174 -15.42 -2.48 -21.68
CA THR A 174 -15.84 -3.16 -22.89
C THR A 174 -17.24 -3.77 -22.77
N GLU A 175 -17.56 -4.43 -21.65
CA GLU A 175 -18.87 -5.03 -21.41
C GLU A 175 -20.02 -4.02 -21.32
N ASN A 176 -19.70 -2.75 -21.03
CA ASN A 176 -20.69 -1.67 -20.85
C ASN A 176 -20.63 -0.59 -21.92
N GLU A 177 -19.97 -0.86 -23.06
CA GLU A 177 -20.00 0.03 -24.21
C GLU A 177 -21.44 0.30 -24.69
N GLY A 178 -21.72 1.55 -25.05
CA GLY A 178 -23.02 1.99 -25.56
C GLY A 178 -24.12 2.12 -24.51
N ILE A 179 -23.86 1.86 -23.23
CA ILE A 179 -24.84 2.10 -22.16
C ILE A 179 -24.72 3.56 -21.72
N VAL A 180 -25.74 4.36 -22.03
CA VAL A 180 -25.81 5.80 -21.66
C VAL A 180 -26.63 5.97 -20.39
N LYS A 181 -26.14 6.81 -19.48
CA LYS A 181 -26.76 7.13 -18.19
C LYS A 181 -26.67 8.62 -17.90
N SER A 182 -27.40 9.11 -16.88
CA SER A 182 -27.20 10.45 -16.35
C SER A 182 -25.82 10.57 -15.72
N GLY A 183 -25.03 11.58 -16.15
CA GLY A 183 -23.88 12.04 -15.40
C GLY A 183 -24.33 12.75 -14.13
N ARG A 184 -23.45 12.89 -13.15
CA ARG A 184 -23.71 13.63 -11.90
C ARG A 184 -22.52 14.49 -11.52
N THR A 185 -22.80 15.75 -11.22
CA THR A 185 -21.86 16.68 -10.57
C THR A 185 -22.56 17.25 -9.34
N HIS A 186 -21.84 17.42 -8.24
CA HIS A 186 -22.43 17.83 -6.94
C HIS A 186 -23.53 16.88 -6.42
N LEU A 187 -23.55 15.62 -6.85
CA LEU A 187 -24.65 14.66 -6.68
C LEU A 187 -25.98 15.11 -7.32
N GLN A 188 -25.96 16.13 -8.18
CA GLN A 188 -27.11 16.60 -8.97
C GLN A 188 -27.04 16.01 -10.38
N ASP A 189 -28.20 15.85 -11.01
CA ASP A 189 -28.30 15.42 -12.40
C ASP A 189 -27.53 16.36 -13.32
N ALA A 190 -26.76 15.76 -14.22
CA ALA A 190 -25.94 16.45 -15.22
C ALA A 190 -26.22 15.90 -16.62
N THR A 191 -25.41 16.30 -17.58
CA THR A 191 -25.49 15.81 -18.97
C THR A 191 -25.21 14.31 -19.04
N PRO A 192 -25.66 13.64 -20.10
CA PRO A 192 -25.41 12.21 -20.30
C PRO A 192 -23.93 11.88 -20.32
N ILE A 193 -23.63 10.65 -19.89
CA ILE A 193 -22.31 10.02 -19.96
C ILE A 193 -22.48 8.53 -20.32
N ALA A 194 -21.55 7.93 -21.04
CA ALA A 194 -21.52 6.48 -21.17
C ALA A 194 -21.01 5.84 -19.87
N PHE A 195 -21.62 4.75 -19.44
CA PHE A 195 -21.15 4.04 -18.23
C PHE A 195 -19.72 3.52 -18.40
N SER A 196 -19.33 3.12 -19.60
CA SER A 196 -17.95 2.79 -19.93
C SER A 196 -16.98 3.98 -19.73
N GLN A 197 -17.40 5.22 -20.00
CA GLN A 197 -16.60 6.42 -19.74
C GLN A 197 -16.40 6.66 -18.23
N GLU A 198 -17.44 6.46 -17.43
CA GLU A 198 -17.35 6.55 -15.96
C GLU A 198 -16.36 5.53 -15.41
N ILE A 199 -16.43 4.26 -15.87
CA ILE A 199 -15.49 3.19 -15.49
C ILE A 199 -14.06 3.52 -15.97
N SER A 200 -13.90 4.08 -17.16
CA SER A 200 -12.59 4.49 -17.68
C SER A 200 -11.92 5.54 -16.79
N GLY A 201 -12.72 6.42 -16.17
CA GLY A 201 -12.24 7.37 -15.17
C GLY A 201 -11.63 6.65 -13.97
N TRP A 202 -12.31 5.64 -13.40
CA TRP A 202 -11.79 4.84 -12.28
C TRP A 202 -10.50 4.11 -12.67
N ARG A 203 -10.45 3.51 -13.85
CA ARG A 203 -9.26 2.82 -14.35
C ARG A 203 -8.07 3.78 -14.51
N SER A 204 -8.29 4.89 -15.18
CA SER A 204 -7.23 5.87 -15.45
C SER A 204 -6.63 6.42 -14.16
N THR A 205 -7.44 6.63 -13.12
CA THR A 205 -6.99 7.03 -11.80
C THR A 205 -5.99 6.03 -11.22
N LEU A 206 -6.32 4.73 -11.25
CA LEU A 206 -5.42 3.68 -10.75
C LEU A 206 -4.12 3.52 -11.58
N GLU A 207 -4.21 3.73 -12.89
CA GLU A 207 -3.02 3.74 -13.76
C GLU A 207 -2.08 4.90 -13.40
N ARG A 208 -2.62 6.07 -13.05
CA ARG A 208 -1.84 7.22 -12.57
C ARG A 208 -1.22 6.96 -11.20
N ASP A 209 -1.97 6.34 -10.26
CA ASP A 209 -1.44 5.95 -8.95
C ASP A 209 -0.26 4.98 -9.09
N LYS A 210 -0.36 4.02 -10.02
CA LYS A 210 0.74 3.12 -10.36
C LYS A 210 1.98 3.87 -10.82
N GLU A 211 1.84 4.85 -11.72
CA GLU A 211 2.94 5.69 -12.18
C GLU A 211 3.59 6.47 -11.02
N MET A 212 2.79 7.04 -10.10
CA MET A 212 3.31 7.76 -8.94
C MET A 212 4.10 6.83 -8.00
N LEU A 213 3.61 5.62 -7.74
CA LEU A 213 4.35 4.62 -6.95
C LEU A 213 5.66 4.20 -7.64
N GLN A 214 5.62 3.98 -8.95
CA GLN A 214 6.81 3.64 -9.73
C GLN A 214 7.84 4.76 -9.72
N ALA A 215 7.42 6.03 -9.73
CA ALA A 215 8.30 7.19 -9.63
C ALA A 215 9.04 7.28 -8.27
N ALA A 216 8.47 6.72 -7.20
CA ALA A 216 9.12 6.69 -5.88
C ALA A 216 10.18 5.58 -5.75
N LEU A 217 10.07 4.49 -6.50
CA LEU A 217 10.95 3.32 -6.37
C LEU A 217 12.45 3.63 -6.56
N PRO A 218 12.90 4.46 -7.52
CA PRO A 218 14.33 4.78 -7.68
C PRO A 218 14.97 5.37 -6.43
N PHE A 219 14.23 6.12 -5.63
CA PHE A 219 14.71 6.68 -4.36
C PHE A 219 14.80 5.62 -3.28
N LEU A 220 13.77 4.77 -3.13
CA LEU A 220 13.77 3.66 -2.17
C LEU A 220 14.84 2.58 -2.48
N LYS A 221 15.27 2.46 -3.73
CA LYS A 221 16.29 1.50 -4.16
C LYS A 221 17.73 1.94 -3.85
N THR A 222 17.93 3.00 -3.06
CA THR A 222 19.22 3.44 -2.55
C THR A 222 19.43 3.00 -1.11
N LEU A 223 20.59 2.40 -0.80
CA LEU A 223 20.84 1.74 0.48
C LEU A 223 21.85 2.51 1.34
N ALA A 224 21.53 2.68 2.62
CA ALA A 224 22.38 3.32 3.62
C ALA A 224 23.59 2.46 4.02
N LEU A 225 23.51 1.14 3.84
CA LEU A 225 24.52 0.19 4.32
C LEU A 225 25.93 0.53 3.79
N GLY A 226 26.91 0.47 4.68
CA GLY A 226 28.26 0.96 4.45
C GLY A 226 28.56 2.31 5.07
N GLY A 227 27.55 3.06 5.53
CA GLY A 227 27.72 4.30 6.27
C GLY A 227 28.19 4.10 7.72
N THR A 228 27.88 2.93 8.27
CA THR A 228 28.12 2.54 9.67
C THR A 228 27.53 3.53 10.70
N ALA A 229 28.30 3.95 11.70
CA ALA A 229 27.78 4.68 12.86
C ALA A 229 27.21 6.07 12.53
N VAL A 230 27.92 6.85 11.70
CA VAL A 230 27.60 8.26 11.39
C VAL A 230 27.70 8.63 9.91
N GLY A 231 27.89 7.66 9.03
CA GLY A 231 27.99 7.88 7.57
C GLY A 231 29.42 7.84 7.00
N THR A 232 30.44 7.74 7.84
CA THR A 232 31.85 7.77 7.43
C THR A 232 32.40 6.41 6.96
N GLY A 233 31.64 5.33 7.13
CA GLY A 233 32.08 3.99 6.77
C GLY A 233 33.16 3.40 7.68
N LEU A 234 33.22 3.84 8.93
CA LEU A 234 34.21 3.37 9.92
C LEU A 234 34.20 1.83 10.00
N ASN A 235 35.41 1.23 9.91
CA ASN A 235 35.65 -0.22 9.98
C ASN A 235 35.13 -1.06 8.81
N THR A 236 34.62 -0.43 7.73
CA THR A 236 34.24 -1.17 6.51
C THR A 236 35.44 -1.31 5.56
N PRO A 237 35.56 -2.43 4.82
CA PRO A 237 36.51 -2.49 3.70
C PRO A 237 36.02 -1.61 2.54
N LYS A 238 36.98 -1.09 1.76
CA LYS A 238 36.64 -0.26 0.60
C LYS A 238 35.77 -1.08 -0.40
N GLY A 239 34.65 -0.49 -0.83
CA GLY A 239 33.72 -1.11 -1.77
C GLY A 239 32.68 -2.03 -1.14
N PHE A 240 32.64 -2.13 0.19
CA PHE A 240 31.63 -2.93 0.91
C PHE A 240 30.20 -2.50 0.57
N ASP A 241 29.94 -1.20 0.55
CA ASP A 241 28.65 -0.60 0.24
C ASP A 241 28.13 -0.95 -1.16
N VAL A 242 29.02 -0.96 -2.16
CA VAL A 242 28.70 -1.37 -3.54
C VAL A 242 28.47 -2.88 -3.61
N ALA A 243 29.36 -3.66 -2.96
CA ALA A 243 29.26 -5.11 -2.98
C ALA A 243 27.96 -5.61 -2.30
N VAL A 244 27.56 -5.00 -1.17
CA VAL A 244 26.34 -5.39 -0.47
C VAL A 244 25.10 -5.00 -1.26
N ALA A 245 25.05 -3.83 -1.89
CA ALA A 245 23.93 -3.44 -2.74
C ALA A 245 23.75 -4.38 -3.94
N LYS A 246 24.85 -4.81 -4.54
CA LYS A 246 24.84 -5.82 -5.59
C LYS A 246 24.29 -7.16 -5.08
N ALA A 247 24.76 -7.64 -3.93
CA ALA A 247 24.26 -8.88 -3.33
C ALA A 247 22.77 -8.83 -2.98
N VAL A 248 22.28 -7.70 -2.44
CA VAL A 248 20.84 -7.47 -2.22
C VAL A 248 20.07 -7.59 -3.54
N SER A 249 20.60 -7.00 -4.62
CA SER A 249 19.97 -7.06 -5.95
C SER A 249 19.90 -8.51 -6.47
N GLU A 250 20.97 -9.28 -6.29
CA GLU A 250 21.02 -10.69 -6.69
C GLU A 250 20.02 -11.56 -5.90
N ILE A 251 19.91 -11.35 -4.59
CA ILE A 251 18.98 -12.10 -3.72
C ILE A 251 17.51 -11.77 -4.04
N THR A 252 17.21 -10.50 -4.29
CA THR A 252 15.82 -10.03 -4.46
C THR A 252 15.33 -10.06 -5.89
N GLY A 253 16.24 -10.10 -6.88
CA GLY A 253 15.92 -9.90 -8.29
C GLY A 253 15.52 -8.45 -8.63
N LYS A 254 15.78 -7.49 -7.72
CA LYS A 254 15.44 -6.06 -7.86
C LYS A 254 16.71 -5.23 -7.83
N GLU A 255 16.79 -4.19 -8.68
CA GLU A 255 17.97 -3.33 -8.75
C GLU A 255 18.06 -2.40 -7.53
N PHE A 256 19.02 -2.67 -6.63
CA PHE A 256 19.41 -1.77 -5.55
C PHE A 256 20.80 -1.19 -5.82
N ARG A 257 21.04 0.00 -5.28
CA ARG A 257 22.34 0.68 -5.37
C ARG A 257 22.74 1.28 -4.03
N THR A 258 24.01 1.52 -3.83
CA THR A 258 24.50 2.24 -2.66
C THR A 258 24.09 3.71 -2.73
N ALA A 259 23.70 4.30 -1.60
CA ALA A 259 23.41 5.74 -1.53
C ALA A 259 24.69 6.55 -1.75
N GLU A 260 24.61 7.60 -2.57
CA GLU A 260 25.75 8.48 -2.87
C GLU A 260 26.23 9.23 -1.64
N ASN A 261 25.28 9.65 -0.79
CA ASN A 261 25.56 10.35 0.45
C ASN A 261 25.05 9.55 1.66
N LYS A 262 25.96 8.93 2.41
CA LYS A 262 25.63 8.11 3.58
C LYS A 262 25.13 8.95 4.77
N PHE A 263 25.51 10.21 4.87
CA PHE A 263 25.03 11.11 5.91
C PHE A 263 23.55 11.42 5.72
N HIS A 264 23.10 11.68 4.48
CA HIS A 264 21.68 11.77 4.14
C HIS A 264 20.96 10.46 4.43
N ALA A 265 21.45 9.34 3.95
CA ALA A 265 20.76 8.05 4.04
C ALA A 265 20.55 7.56 5.49
N LEU A 266 21.42 7.93 6.42
CA LEU A 266 21.25 7.59 7.84
C LEU A 266 20.18 8.46 8.52
N THR A 267 20.12 9.74 8.16
CA THR A 267 19.32 10.75 8.86
C THR A 267 17.97 11.00 8.21
N SER A 268 17.92 11.17 6.90
CA SER A 268 16.67 11.46 6.18
C SER A 268 15.84 10.21 5.94
N LYS A 269 14.53 10.41 5.92
CA LYS A 269 13.52 9.38 5.55
C LYS A 269 12.54 9.96 4.51
N ASP A 270 12.99 10.95 3.77
CA ASP A 270 12.22 11.67 2.75
C ASP A 270 11.76 10.76 1.61
N GLU A 271 12.53 9.73 1.27
CA GLU A 271 12.15 8.72 0.28
C GLU A 271 10.90 7.94 0.72
N LEU A 272 10.81 7.61 2.01
CA LEU A 272 9.63 6.95 2.58
C LEU A 272 8.43 7.89 2.65
N VAL A 273 8.64 9.18 2.94
CA VAL A 273 7.57 10.19 2.91
C VAL A 273 7.02 10.35 1.51
N PHE A 274 7.89 10.44 0.51
CA PHE A 274 7.48 10.55 -0.90
C PHE A 274 6.69 9.31 -1.36
N ALA A 275 7.19 8.12 -1.08
CA ALA A 275 6.51 6.88 -1.43
C ALA A 275 5.18 6.71 -0.68
N HIS A 276 5.12 7.10 0.61
CA HIS A 276 3.88 7.06 1.38
C HIS A 276 2.87 8.11 0.88
N GLY A 277 3.33 9.24 0.39
CA GLY A 277 2.49 10.22 -0.30
C GLY A 277 1.78 9.63 -1.53
N ALA A 278 2.47 8.78 -2.30
CA ALA A 278 1.86 8.02 -3.40
C ALA A 278 0.86 6.95 -2.89
N LEU A 279 1.15 6.25 -1.80
CA LEU A 279 0.19 5.34 -1.16
C LEU A 279 -1.06 6.09 -0.65
N LYS A 280 -0.89 7.31 -0.14
CA LYS A 280 -2.02 8.16 0.27
C LYS A 280 -2.85 8.61 -0.93
N ALA A 281 -2.24 8.94 -2.07
CA ALA A 281 -2.97 9.25 -3.30
C ALA A 281 -3.83 8.06 -3.72
N LEU A 282 -3.26 6.87 -3.80
CA LEU A 282 -3.98 5.63 -4.07
C LEU A 282 -5.14 5.41 -3.07
N ALA A 283 -4.93 5.66 -1.78
CA ALA A 283 -5.99 5.54 -0.77
C ALA A 283 -7.14 6.52 -1.01
N ALA A 284 -6.84 7.76 -1.37
CA ALA A 284 -7.85 8.78 -1.67
C ALA A 284 -8.68 8.39 -2.91
N ASP A 285 -8.03 7.86 -3.93
CA ASP A 285 -8.68 7.44 -5.16
C ASP A 285 -9.49 6.16 -4.98
N MET A 286 -8.99 5.20 -4.21
CA MET A 286 -9.78 4.02 -3.83
C MET A 286 -11.03 4.39 -3.00
N MET A 287 -10.93 5.39 -2.12
CA MET A 287 -12.09 5.93 -1.39
C MET A 287 -13.12 6.52 -2.36
N LYS A 288 -12.68 7.29 -3.35
CA LYS A 288 -13.56 7.87 -4.38
C LYS A 288 -14.23 6.78 -5.19
N ILE A 289 -13.50 5.79 -5.68
CA ILE A 289 -14.04 4.67 -6.47
C ILE A 289 -15.08 3.88 -5.64
N ALA A 290 -14.73 3.52 -4.40
CA ALA A 290 -15.64 2.79 -3.53
C ALA A 290 -16.92 3.59 -3.21
N ASN A 291 -16.82 4.90 -3.02
CA ASN A 291 -17.98 5.77 -2.82
C ASN A 291 -18.86 5.84 -4.08
N ASP A 292 -18.31 5.98 -5.27
CA ASP A 292 -19.07 5.97 -6.52
C ASP A 292 -19.84 4.64 -6.67
N VAL A 293 -19.15 3.53 -6.48
CA VAL A 293 -19.74 2.18 -6.60
C VAL A 293 -20.91 2.01 -5.63
N ARG A 294 -20.74 2.37 -4.35
CA ARG A 294 -21.82 2.19 -3.38
C ARG A 294 -22.98 3.18 -3.58
N TRP A 295 -22.71 4.39 -4.10
CA TRP A 295 -23.78 5.33 -4.50
C TRP A 295 -24.58 4.78 -5.66
N LEU A 296 -23.91 4.31 -6.73
CA LEU A 296 -24.58 3.73 -7.89
C LEU A 296 -25.39 2.48 -7.54
N ALA A 297 -24.93 1.67 -6.57
CA ALA A 297 -25.61 0.47 -6.09
C ALA A 297 -26.66 0.73 -5.01
N SER A 298 -26.84 1.98 -4.55
CA SER A 298 -27.74 2.31 -3.44
C SER A 298 -29.21 1.98 -3.75
N GLY A 299 -29.93 1.54 -2.76
CA GLY A 299 -31.36 1.22 -2.91
C GLY A 299 -31.71 -0.13 -2.29
N PRO A 300 -32.35 -1.05 -3.02
CA PRO A 300 -32.52 -1.12 -4.49
C PRO A 300 -33.67 -0.26 -5.09
N ARG A 301 -34.64 0.17 -4.29
CA ARG A 301 -35.82 0.91 -4.81
C ARG A 301 -35.75 2.41 -4.56
N ASP A 302 -35.34 2.84 -3.35
CA ASP A 302 -35.34 4.23 -2.90
C ASP A 302 -34.00 4.94 -3.12
N GLY A 303 -32.99 4.27 -3.70
CA GLY A 303 -31.70 4.84 -4.05
C GLY A 303 -31.48 4.94 -5.56
N LEU A 304 -30.22 5.13 -5.97
CA LEU A 304 -29.90 5.25 -7.39
C LEU A 304 -30.14 3.94 -8.16
N GLY A 305 -29.70 2.80 -7.61
CA GLY A 305 -29.96 1.48 -8.17
C GLY A 305 -29.48 1.27 -9.60
N GLU A 306 -28.46 2.00 -10.05
CA GLU A 306 -27.96 1.98 -11.44
C GLU A 306 -27.01 0.82 -11.73
N ILE A 307 -26.46 0.21 -10.69
CA ILE A 307 -25.63 -1.00 -10.81
C ILE A 307 -26.05 -2.05 -9.80
N PHE A 308 -25.75 -3.30 -10.13
CA PHE A 308 -25.76 -4.42 -9.18
C PHE A 308 -24.33 -4.75 -8.79
N ILE A 309 -24.13 -5.08 -7.52
CA ILE A 309 -22.89 -5.60 -6.95
C ILE A 309 -23.14 -6.97 -6.33
N PRO A 310 -22.12 -7.82 -6.13
CA PRO A 310 -22.28 -9.12 -5.48
C PRO A 310 -22.85 -9.01 -4.07
N GLU A 311 -23.71 -9.97 -3.73
CA GLU A 311 -24.27 -10.17 -2.41
C GLU A 311 -23.36 -11.15 -1.65
N ASN A 312 -22.55 -10.66 -0.71
CA ASN A 312 -21.55 -11.49 -0.06
C ASN A 312 -22.00 -12.04 1.29
N GLU A 313 -22.86 -11.29 2.02
CA GLU A 313 -23.37 -11.67 3.34
C GLU A 313 -24.71 -10.98 3.66
N PRO A 314 -25.50 -11.51 4.63
CA PRO A 314 -26.67 -10.82 5.12
C PRO A 314 -26.33 -9.45 5.71
N GLY A 315 -27.01 -8.41 5.27
CA GLY A 315 -26.69 -7.01 5.62
C GLY A 315 -27.35 -6.49 6.90
N SER A 316 -28.24 -7.27 7.54
CA SER A 316 -28.97 -6.82 8.73
C SER A 316 -29.47 -7.99 9.55
N SER A 317 -29.43 -7.83 10.88
CA SER A 317 -30.00 -8.79 11.83
C SER A 317 -31.53 -8.67 11.99
N ILE A 318 -32.13 -7.55 11.57
CA ILE A 318 -33.55 -7.25 11.77
C ILE A 318 -34.31 -6.92 10.47
N MET A 319 -33.62 -6.73 9.35
CA MET A 319 -34.21 -6.42 8.04
C MET A 319 -33.87 -7.55 7.05
N PRO A 320 -34.73 -8.59 6.93
CA PRO A 320 -34.46 -9.72 6.05
C PRO A 320 -34.31 -9.28 4.59
N GLY A 321 -33.30 -9.80 3.89
CA GLY A 321 -33.05 -9.50 2.49
C GLY A 321 -32.30 -8.17 2.23
N LYS A 322 -31.89 -7.43 3.29
CA LYS A 322 -31.03 -6.27 3.12
C LYS A 322 -29.59 -6.71 2.84
N VAL A 323 -28.98 -6.17 1.79
CA VAL A 323 -27.59 -6.38 1.42
C VAL A 323 -26.86 -5.03 1.45
N ASN A 324 -25.70 -4.99 2.08
CA ASN A 324 -24.91 -3.76 2.21
C ASN A 324 -23.67 -3.79 1.27
N PRO A 325 -23.16 -2.64 0.85
CA PRO A 325 -21.94 -2.55 0.03
C PRO A 325 -20.67 -2.67 0.89
N THR A 326 -20.54 -3.79 1.62
CA THR A 326 -19.55 -3.97 2.69
C THR A 326 -18.11 -3.91 2.22
N GLN A 327 -17.82 -4.35 0.99
CA GLN A 327 -16.49 -4.20 0.39
C GLN A 327 -16.11 -2.73 0.19
N CYS A 328 -17.05 -1.89 -0.24
CA CYS A 328 -16.83 -0.45 -0.34
C CYS A 328 -16.57 0.20 1.03
N GLU A 329 -17.29 -0.26 2.06
CA GLU A 329 -17.10 0.23 3.44
C GLU A 329 -15.71 -0.14 3.95
N ALA A 330 -15.27 -1.37 3.75
CA ALA A 330 -13.93 -1.82 4.14
C ALA A 330 -12.83 -1.00 3.48
N VAL A 331 -12.92 -0.76 2.16
CA VAL A 331 -11.97 0.08 1.42
C VAL A 331 -11.91 1.50 1.98
N THR A 332 -13.05 2.12 2.28
CA THR A 332 -13.07 3.48 2.83
C THR A 332 -12.46 3.57 4.22
N MET A 333 -12.64 2.54 5.07
CA MET A 333 -11.97 2.46 6.38
C MET A 333 -10.46 2.29 6.25
N VAL A 334 -9.99 1.44 5.31
CA VAL A 334 -8.57 1.30 5.02
C VAL A 334 -7.97 2.62 4.53
N ALA A 335 -8.66 3.35 3.66
CA ALA A 335 -8.20 4.65 3.18
C ALA A 335 -8.03 5.66 4.33
N VAL A 336 -8.97 5.72 5.27
CA VAL A 336 -8.85 6.57 6.47
C VAL A 336 -7.62 6.20 7.30
N GLN A 337 -7.38 4.90 7.51
CA GLN A 337 -6.20 4.44 8.26
C GLN A 337 -4.88 4.85 7.56
N VAL A 338 -4.80 4.70 6.25
CA VAL A 338 -3.62 5.11 5.47
C VAL A 338 -3.37 6.62 5.55
N MET A 339 -4.41 7.44 5.51
CA MET A 339 -4.30 8.90 5.69
C MET A 339 -3.77 9.26 7.08
N GLY A 340 -4.21 8.55 8.13
CA GLY A 340 -3.68 8.70 9.49
C GLY A 340 -2.21 8.28 9.58
N ASN A 341 -1.84 7.18 8.96
CA ASN A 341 -0.45 6.70 8.90
C ASN A 341 0.48 7.67 8.18
N ASP A 342 0.00 8.40 7.16
CA ASP A 342 0.78 9.40 6.43
C ASP A 342 1.28 10.52 7.36
N VAL A 343 0.44 10.95 8.29
CA VAL A 343 0.84 11.93 9.31
C VAL A 343 1.95 11.36 10.20
N ALA A 344 1.80 10.11 10.65
CA ALA A 344 2.81 9.46 11.48
C ALA A 344 4.15 9.30 10.74
N VAL A 345 4.14 8.89 9.47
CA VAL A 345 5.34 8.75 8.63
C VAL A 345 6.04 10.11 8.45
N GLY A 346 5.29 11.16 8.08
CA GLY A 346 5.84 12.50 7.89
C GLY A 346 6.44 13.09 9.16
N MET A 347 5.74 12.97 10.29
CA MET A 347 6.23 13.42 11.58
C MET A 347 7.49 12.66 12.03
N ALA A 348 7.50 11.33 11.90
CA ALA A 348 8.67 10.51 12.23
C ALA A 348 9.89 10.87 11.37
N ALA A 349 9.69 11.08 10.08
CA ALA A 349 10.76 11.47 9.17
C ALA A 349 11.37 12.83 9.51
N SER A 350 10.58 13.78 10.04
CA SER A 350 11.03 15.13 10.42
C SER A 350 11.90 15.16 11.68
N GLN A 351 12.03 14.06 12.43
CA GLN A 351 12.71 13.99 13.73
C GLN A 351 14.17 13.53 13.67
N GLY A 352 14.82 13.60 12.50
CA GLY A 352 16.26 13.39 12.38
C GLY A 352 17.05 14.49 13.08
N ASN A 353 18.06 14.11 13.89
CA ASN A 353 18.94 15.04 14.58
C ASN A 353 20.38 14.67 14.26
N PHE A 354 21.13 15.61 13.69
CA PHE A 354 22.51 15.41 13.24
C PHE A 354 22.61 14.17 12.33
N GLU A 355 23.34 13.14 12.72
CA GLU A 355 23.70 12.01 11.87
C GLU A 355 22.74 10.82 11.97
N LEU A 356 21.60 10.93 12.68
CA LEU A 356 20.66 9.82 12.83
C LEU A 356 19.20 10.27 13.04
N ASN A 357 18.27 9.53 12.48
CA ASN A 357 16.86 9.54 12.84
C ASN A 357 16.57 8.43 13.85
N VAL A 358 15.90 8.75 14.94
CA VAL A 358 15.54 7.80 16.00
C VAL A 358 14.02 7.57 16.14
N PHE A 359 13.29 7.69 15.02
CA PHE A 359 11.86 7.38 14.87
C PHE A 359 11.62 6.31 13.79
N MET A 360 12.67 5.58 13.41
CA MET A 360 12.62 4.63 12.29
C MET A 360 11.62 3.48 12.49
N PRO A 361 11.50 2.84 13.68
CA PRO A 361 10.53 1.75 13.86
C PRO A 361 9.08 2.19 13.64
N VAL A 362 8.64 3.31 14.21
CA VAL A 362 7.27 3.82 14.03
C VAL A 362 7.02 4.30 12.60
N CYS A 363 8.02 4.91 11.95
CA CYS A 363 7.94 5.31 10.55
C CYS A 363 7.63 4.09 9.66
N MET A 364 8.41 3.03 9.80
CA MET A 364 8.29 1.85 8.96
C MET A 364 7.07 0.99 9.29
N TYR A 365 6.67 0.91 10.56
CA TYR A 365 5.44 0.24 10.97
C TYR A 365 4.21 0.82 10.24
N ASN A 366 4.07 2.15 10.25
CA ASN A 366 2.96 2.82 9.57
C ASN A 366 3.04 2.70 8.04
N PHE A 367 4.25 2.78 7.48
CA PHE A 367 4.45 2.59 6.04
C PHE A 367 4.02 1.19 5.57
N LEU A 368 4.51 0.15 6.23
CA LEU A 368 4.22 -1.24 5.85
C LEU A 368 2.76 -1.61 6.11
N GLN A 369 2.15 -1.10 7.20
CA GLN A 369 0.72 -1.26 7.44
C GLN A 369 -0.10 -0.68 6.28
N SER A 370 0.23 0.53 5.82
CA SER A 370 -0.46 1.18 4.70
C SER A 370 -0.33 0.38 3.41
N ALA A 371 0.88 -0.05 3.06
CA ALA A 371 1.11 -0.83 1.83
C ALA A 371 0.36 -2.16 1.85
N ARG A 372 0.40 -2.88 2.98
CA ARG A 372 -0.28 -4.15 3.15
C ARG A 372 -1.80 -3.99 3.08
N LEU A 373 -2.37 -3.09 3.87
CA LEU A 373 -3.82 -2.88 3.91
C LEU A 373 -4.37 -2.45 2.55
N LEU A 374 -3.67 -1.56 1.82
CA LEU A 374 -4.10 -1.15 0.48
C LEU A 374 -4.07 -2.33 -0.49
N ALA A 375 -2.99 -3.09 -0.54
CA ALA A 375 -2.89 -4.24 -1.43
C ALA A 375 -4.00 -5.27 -1.16
N GLU A 376 -4.22 -5.62 0.10
CA GLU A 376 -5.25 -6.58 0.52
C GLU A 376 -6.67 -6.05 0.25
N ALA A 377 -6.94 -4.77 0.55
CA ALA A 377 -8.25 -4.16 0.31
C ALA A 377 -8.57 -4.05 -1.19
N ILE A 378 -7.60 -3.70 -2.04
CA ILE A 378 -7.78 -3.64 -3.48
C ILE A 378 -8.11 -5.03 -4.04
N VAL A 379 -7.38 -6.07 -3.61
CA VAL A 379 -7.65 -7.45 -4.05
C VAL A 379 -9.03 -7.91 -3.57
N SER A 380 -9.37 -7.68 -2.31
CA SER A 380 -10.68 -8.03 -1.76
C SER A 380 -11.82 -7.32 -2.48
N PHE A 381 -11.69 -6.01 -2.69
CA PHE A 381 -12.65 -5.22 -3.45
C PHE A 381 -12.79 -5.71 -4.89
N ASN A 382 -11.67 -6.03 -5.56
CA ASN A 382 -11.69 -6.61 -6.89
C ASN A 382 -12.50 -7.91 -6.92
N ASP A 383 -12.15 -8.87 -6.06
CA ASP A 383 -12.66 -10.24 -6.12
C ASP A 383 -14.10 -10.37 -5.63
N HIS A 384 -14.49 -9.53 -4.68
CA HIS A 384 -15.79 -9.62 -4.00
C HIS A 384 -16.76 -8.47 -4.33
N CYS A 385 -16.34 -7.49 -5.14
CA CYS A 385 -17.20 -6.39 -5.56
C CYS A 385 -17.03 -6.07 -7.05
N ALA A 386 -15.87 -5.55 -7.45
CA ALA A 386 -15.68 -4.98 -8.78
C ALA A 386 -15.91 -5.98 -9.91
N CYS A 387 -15.39 -7.21 -9.78
CA CYS A 387 -15.53 -8.22 -10.83
C CYS A 387 -16.98 -8.64 -11.10
N GLY A 388 -17.91 -8.39 -10.18
CA GLY A 388 -19.32 -8.70 -10.28
C GLY A 388 -20.23 -7.50 -10.55
N ILE A 389 -19.69 -6.32 -10.80
CA ILE A 389 -20.48 -5.13 -11.17
C ILE A 389 -21.23 -5.40 -12.48
N ARG A 390 -22.53 -5.09 -12.49
CA ARG A 390 -23.39 -5.18 -13.67
C ARG A 390 -24.26 -3.92 -13.77
N ALA A 391 -24.41 -3.37 -14.97
CA ALA A 391 -25.31 -2.26 -15.22
C ALA A 391 -26.79 -2.68 -15.03
N ASN A 392 -27.55 -1.87 -14.30
CA ASN A 392 -29.00 -1.92 -14.32
C ASN A 392 -29.50 -1.02 -15.48
N LYS A 393 -29.51 -1.58 -16.68
CA LYS A 393 -29.81 -0.84 -17.92
C LYS A 393 -31.17 -0.17 -17.86
N GLU A 394 -32.19 -0.83 -17.28
CA GLU A 394 -33.53 -0.29 -17.18
C GLU A 394 -33.55 0.94 -16.27
N LYS A 395 -32.87 0.87 -15.12
CA LYS A 395 -32.80 2.00 -14.18
C LYS A 395 -31.97 3.16 -14.74
N MET A 396 -30.85 2.87 -15.39
CA MET A 396 -30.05 3.88 -16.08
C MET A 396 -30.85 4.62 -17.15
N HIS A 397 -31.55 3.87 -18.00
CA HIS A 397 -32.44 4.41 -19.04
C HIS A 397 -33.57 5.26 -18.44
N HIS A 398 -34.24 4.73 -17.41
CA HIS A 398 -35.32 5.46 -16.73
C HIS A 398 -34.79 6.78 -16.12
N ASN A 399 -33.70 6.76 -15.38
CA ASN A 399 -33.12 7.95 -14.77
C ASN A 399 -32.69 8.97 -15.84
N LEU A 400 -32.03 8.51 -16.91
CA LEU A 400 -31.62 9.35 -18.03
C LEU A 400 -32.81 10.12 -18.62
N HIS A 401 -33.86 9.38 -19.02
CA HIS A 401 -35.00 9.98 -19.73
C HIS A 401 -35.89 10.85 -18.83
N ASN A 402 -35.78 10.73 -17.50
CA ASN A 402 -36.43 11.61 -16.55
C ASN A 402 -35.58 12.84 -16.16
N SER A 403 -34.31 12.89 -16.57
CA SER A 403 -33.42 14.01 -16.26
C SER A 403 -33.81 15.25 -17.05
N LEU A 404 -34.06 16.36 -16.35
CA LEU A 404 -34.33 17.66 -16.98
C LEU A 404 -33.09 18.26 -17.65
N MET A 405 -31.89 17.75 -17.32
CA MET A 405 -30.63 18.22 -17.91
C MET A 405 -30.45 17.77 -19.36
N LEU A 406 -31.23 16.82 -19.82
CA LEU A 406 -31.36 16.50 -21.25
C LEU A 406 -31.82 17.66 -22.12
N VAL A 407 -32.46 18.68 -21.54
CA VAL A 407 -32.82 19.89 -22.23
C VAL A 407 -31.64 20.56 -22.95
N THR A 408 -30.42 20.30 -22.48
CA THR A 408 -29.18 20.78 -23.11
C THR A 408 -29.05 20.32 -24.58
N ALA A 409 -29.59 19.16 -24.95
CA ALA A 409 -29.65 18.68 -26.33
C ALA A 409 -30.49 19.63 -27.25
N LEU A 410 -31.38 20.37 -26.69
CA LEU A 410 -32.24 21.30 -27.47
C LEU A 410 -31.58 22.67 -27.68
N ASN A 411 -30.49 23.01 -26.99
CA ASN A 411 -29.83 24.33 -27.10
C ASN A 411 -29.50 24.73 -28.54
N PRO A 412 -29.02 23.84 -29.43
CA PRO A 412 -28.74 24.22 -30.83
C PRO A 412 -29.97 24.58 -31.63
N TYR A 413 -31.17 24.14 -31.21
CA TYR A 413 -32.42 24.29 -31.96
C TYR A 413 -33.32 25.39 -31.44
N ILE A 414 -33.37 25.59 -30.12
CA ILE A 414 -34.30 26.57 -29.49
C ILE A 414 -33.56 27.64 -28.70
N GLY A 415 -32.25 27.56 -28.56
CA GLY A 415 -31.43 28.48 -27.77
C GLY A 415 -31.50 28.23 -26.25
N TYR A 416 -30.49 28.67 -25.52
CA TYR A 416 -30.33 28.44 -24.08
C TYR A 416 -31.52 28.95 -23.24
N GLU A 417 -32.01 30.14 -23.52
CA GLU A 417 -33.12 30.71 -22.73
C GLU A 417 -34.42 29.91 -22.86
N ASN A 418 -34.75 29.46 -24.06
CA ASN A 418 -35.96 28.67 -24.30
C ASN A 418 -35.80 27.24 -23.74
N ALA A 419 -34.60 26.67 -23.80
CA ALA A 419 -34.28 25.42 -23.14
C ALA A 419 -34.46 25.56 -21.60
N ALA A 420 -33.97 26.64 -21.00
CA ALA A 420 -34.18 26.93 -19.58
C ALA A 420 -35.68 27.09 -19.21
N LYS A 421 -36.49 27.73 -20.07
CA LYS A 421 -37.93 27.82 -19.86
C LYS A 421 -38.60 26.45 -19.95
N THR A 422 -38.18 25.61 -20.89
CA THR A 422 -38.67 24.23 -21.07
C THR A 422 -38.40 23.41 -19.81
N ALA A 423 -37.17 23.41 -19.32
CA ALA A 423 -36.81 22.67 -18.10
C ALA A 423 -37.59 23.17 -16.86
N LYS A 424 -37.70 24.48 -16.68
CA LYS A 424 -38.44 25.06 -15.56
C LYS A 424 -39.94 24.70 -15.60
N LYS A 425 -40.55 24.71 -16.79
CA LYS A 425 -41.94 24.29 -16.96
C LYS A 425 -42.11 22.81 -16.67
N ALA A 426 -41.25 21.99 -17.25
CA ALA A 426 -41.28 20.54 -17.03
C ALA A 426 -41.16 20.19 -15.52
N TYR A 427 -40.24 20.85 -14.80
CA TYR A 427 -40.10 20.68 -13.37
C TYR A 427 -41.31 21.11 -12.58
N LYS A 428 -41.83 22.33 -12.84
CA LYS A 428 -42.93 22.93 -12.10
C LYS A 428 -44.26 22.19 -12.27
N GLU A 429 -44.50 21.68 -13.47
CA GLU A 429 -45.76 21.02 -13.84
C GLU A 429 -45.65 19.49 -13.78
N ASN A 430 -44.45 18.97 -13.44
CA ASN A 430 -44.14 17.52 -13.40
C ASN A 430 -44.53 16.80 -14.70
N ILE A 431 -44.14 17.39 -15.84
CA ILE A 431 -44.36 16.86 -17.19
C ILE A 431 -43.02 16.61 -17.88
N SER A 432 -43.04 15.89 -19.00
CA SER A 432 -41.82 15.59 -19.77
C SER A 432 -41.27 16.86 -20.45
N LEU A 433 -39.99 16.85 -20.79
CA LEU A 433 -39.35 17.90 -21.59
C LEU A 433 -40.05 18.09 -22.94
N LYS A 434 -40.52 16.98 -23.55
CA LYS A 434 -41.28 17.02 -24.81
C LYS A 434 -42.59 17.79 -24.65
N GLU A 435 -43.40 17.41 -23.66
CA GLU A 435 -44.67 18.09 -23.37
C GLU A 435 -44.47 19.57 -23.06
N ALA A 436 -43.46 19.91 -22.24
CA ALA A 436 -43.12 21.27 -21.91
C ALA A 436 -42.71 22.09 -23.16
N CYS A 437 -41.81 21.55 -23.99
CA CYS A 437 -41.29 22.18 -25.18
C CYS A 437 -42.41 22.47 -26.22
N VAL A 438 -43.23 21.46 -26.47
CA VAL A 438 -44.38 21.58 -27.39
C VAL A 438 -45.40 22.57 -26.87
N SER A 439 -45.76 22.53 -25.59
CA SER A 439 -46.75 23.45 -25.00
C SER A 439 -46.26 24.91 -24.97
N LEU A 440 -44.95 25.14 -24.96
CA LEU A 440 -44.34 26.47 -25.08
C LEU A 440 -44.22 26.93 -26.55
N GLY A 441 -44.55 26.07 -27.51
CA GLY A 441 -44.51 26.40 -28.93
C GLY A 441 -43.09 26.50 -29.52
N PHE A 442 -42.07 25.91 -28.84
CA PHE A 442 -40.69 26.00 -29.30
C PHE A 442 -40.35 24.98 -30.40
N LEU A 443 -40.95 23.79 -30.32
CA LEU A 443 -40.85 22.72 -31.35
C LEU A 443 -42.20 22.01 -31.48
N THR A 444 -42.43 21.38 -32.64
CA THR A 444 -43.51 20.39 -32.77
C THR A 444 -43.10 19.05 -32.15
N ALA A 445 -44.06 18.16 -31.89
CA ALA A 445 -43.78 16.87 -31.32
C ALA A 445 -42.83 16.03 -32.23
N GLU A 446 -43.11 16.10 -33.56
CA GLU A 446 -42.29 15.40 -34.56
C GLU A 446 -40.88 15.95 -34.62
N ARG A 447 -40.74 17.28 -34.60
CA ARG A 447 -39.43 17.92 -34.64
C ARG A 447 -38.65 17.69 -33.37
N PHE A 448 -39.31 17.60 -32.20
CA PHE A 448 -38.66 17.20 -30.95
C PHE A 448 -38.05 15.81 -31.05
N ASP A 449 -38.82 14.84 -31.54
CA ASP A 449 -38.34 13.45 -31.69
C ASP A 449 -37.20 13.32 -32.69
N GLU A 450 -37.18 14.18 -33.75
CA GLU A 450 -36.08 14.19 -34.73
C GLU A 450 -34.75 14.72 -34.17
N VAL A 451 -34.78 15.58 -33.15
CA VAL A 451 -33.56 16.26 -32.67
C VAL A 451 -33.14 15.87 -31.28
N PHE A 452 -33.96 15.14 -30.55
CA PHE A 452 -33.71 14.77 -29.17
C PHE A 452 -33.17 13.37 -29.04
N HIS A 453 -31.85 13.26 -29.09
CA HIS A 453 -31.11 11.97 -29.03
C HIS A 453 -30.05 12.00 -27.88
N PRO A 454 -30.46 11.69 -26.65
CA PRO A 454 -29.53 11.69 -25.51
C PRO A 454 -28.28 10.81 -25.74
N GLU A 455 -28.39 9.75 -26.51
CA GLU A 455 -27.30 8.82 -26.84
C GLU A 455 -26.20 9.47 -27.70
N GLN A 456 -26.51 10.57 -28.38
CA GLN A 456 -25.55 11.32 -29.21
C GLN A 456 -24.83 12.43 -28.43
N MET A 457 -25.12 12.57 -27.13
CA MET A 457 -24.52 13.59 -26.27
C MET A 457 -23.23 13.10 -25.58
N VAL A 458 -22.80 11.86 -25.80
CA VAL A 458 -21.63 11.20 -25.17
C VAL A 458 -20.52 10.96 -26.17
#